data_3c357eb9a93acfcbc51065b323cf6742
#
_entry.id   3c357eb9a93acfcbc51065b323cf6742
#
_cell.length_a   1.000
_cell.length_b   1.000
_cell.length_c   1.000
_cell.angle_alpha   90.00
_cell.angle_beta   90.00
_cell.angle_gamma   90.00
#
_symmetry.space_group_name_H-M   'P 1'
#
loop_
_entity.id
_entity.type
_entity.pdbx_description
1 polymer ?
#
loop_
_entity_poly.entity_id
_entity_poly.type
_entity_poly.pdbx_seq_one_letter_code
_entity_poly.pdbx_strand_id
1 'polypeptide(L)'
;MAGLIDRLLPPEGAVHQANRRLALWDEARARGLDRISGKRGAGASSDAIAFFRTHDLGFRIRRLRFLARELDTAVEATREGRDPLCEDMREAIFTALGLYLDRQGDSWLADLDLPADAGPGDWIDAIAARRDLRAVDSEADALIAAGLSAMPKDDRRTLLLAYLGYPFYDIATLPLLQGEGFDEFDPIKIDRISPSDATAIRSGGAAAMLKGVEFNSFGAFFSRAYRENDYLWGRLHGADRLIDIVASSVGSEKGLSAEELKALKRRAFHAILDEEEERLPKVAALIAELRGEIG
;
A
#
# COMPACT_ATOMS: atom_id res chain seq x y z
N MET A 1 -13.82 2.06 2.47
CA MET A 1 -15.15 1.49 2.17
C MET A 1 -15.34 1.26 0.67
N ALA A 2 -15.35 2.28 -0.19
CA ALA A 2 -15.59 2.12 -1.63
C ALA A 2 -14.65 1.09 -2.29
N GLY A 3 -13.35 1.18 -2.08
CA GLY A 3 -12.38 0.20 -2.63
C GLY A 3 -12.55 -1.23 -2.11
N LEU A 4 -13.14 -1.40 -0.93
CA LEU A 4 -13.49 -2.71 -0.39
C LEU A 4 -14.69 -3.31 -1.13
N ILE A 5 -15.72 -2.51 -1.36
CA ILE A 5 -16.91 -2.90 -2.09
C ILE A 5 -16.61 -3.18 -3.56
N ASP A 6 -15.71 -2.39 -4.16
CA ASP A 6 -15.23 -2.64 -5.54
C ASP A 6 -14.53 -3.99 -5.71
N ARG A 7 -13.92 -4.53 -4.62
CA ARG A 7 -13.31 -5.88 -4.61
C ARG A 7 -14.31 -7.01 -4.40
N LEU A 8 -15.39 -6.74 -3.69
CA LEU A 8 -16.43 -7.74 -3.38
C LEU A 8 -17.43 -7.92 -4.53
N LEU A 9 -17.68 -6.88 -5.29
CA LEU A 9 -18.62 -6.92 -6.39
C LEU A 9 -17.88 -7.10 -7.72
N PRO A 10 -18.43 -7.90 -8.65
CA PRO A 10 -17.77 -8.14 -9.94
C PRO A 10 -17.51 -6.83 -10.70
N PRO A 11 -16.42 -6.78 -11.49
CA PRO A 11 -16.05 -5.60 -12.25
C PRO A 11 -17.01 -5.42 -13.44
N GLU A 12 -17.99 -4.55 -13.28
CA GLU A 12 -18.98 -4.22 -14.32
C GLU A 12 -18.57 -2.99 -15.18
N GLY A 13 -17.30 -2.61 -15.15
CA GLY A 13 -16.77 -1.44 -15.86
C GLY A 13 -16.76 -0.14 -15.05
N ALA A 14 -15.99 0.85 -15.53
CA ALA A 14 -15.70 2.08 -14.81
C ALA A 14 -16.95 2.91 -14.47
N VAL A 15 -17.97 2.91 -15.33
CA VAL A 15 -19.23 3.64 -15.08
C VAL A 15 -20.01 3.05 -13.91
N HIS A 16 -20.08 1.72 -13.80
CA HIS A 16 -20.75 1.06 -12.70
C HIS A 16 -20.02 1.26 -11.37
N GLN A 17 -18.69 1.27 -11.40
CA GLN A 17 -17.88 1.60 -10.21
C GLN A 17 -18.12 3.04 -9.75
N ALA A 18 -18.17 4.00 -10.68
CA ALA A 18 -18.47 5.39 -10.36
C ALA A 18 -19.87 5.54 -9.74
N ASN A 19 -20.88 4.89 -10.31
CA ASN A 19 -22.23 4.91 -9.79
C ASN A 19 -22.34 4.27 -8.39
N ARG A 20 -21.63 3.15 -8.13
CA ARG A 20 -21.54 2.54 -6.80
C ARG A 20 -20.92 3.49 -5.77
N ARG A 21 -19.84 4.18 -6.14
CA ARG A 21 -19.20 5.18 -5.26
C ARG A 21 -20.13 6.36 -4.95
N LEU A 22 -20.88 6.84 -5.94
CA LEU A 22 -21.88 7.88 -5.74
C LEU A 22 -23.00 7.39 -4.80
N ALA A 23 -23.53 6.20 -5.00
CA ALA A 23 -24.56 5.61 -4.15
C ALA A 23 -24.08 5.43 -2.69
N LEU A 24 -22.82 5.01 -2.48
CA LEU A 24 -22.22 4.95 -1.15
C LEU A 24 -22.06 6.33 -0.50
N TRP A 25 -21.74 7.35 -1.31
CA TRP A 25 -21.65 8.72 -0.83
C TRP A 25 -23.00 9.29 -0.45
N ASP A 26 -24.04 8.98 -1.24
CA ASP A 26 -25.43 9.37 -0.93
C ASP A 26 -25.94 8.69 0.34
N GLU A 27 -25.59 7.41 0.55
CA GLU A 27 -25.90 6.68 1.79
C GLU A 27 -25.16 7.30 2.99
N ALA A 28 -23.89 7.66 2.85
CA ALA A 28 -23.15 8.36 3.90
C ALA A 28 -23.82 9.68 4.28
N ARG A 29 -24.31 10.43 3.30
CA ARG A 29 -25.08 11.65 3.53
C ARG A 29 -26.44 11.38 4.19
N ALA A 30 -27.15 10.35 3.75
CA ALA A 30 -28.43 9.95 4.33
C ALA A 30 -28.27 9.59 5.82
N ARG A 31 -27.17 8.92 6.18
CA ARG A 31 -26.79 8.63 7.58
C ARG A 31 -26.24 9.85 8.33
N GLY A 32 -26.09 11.01 7.69
CA GLY A 32 -25.57 12.22 8.32
C GLY A 32 -24.09 12.18 8.67
N LEU A 33 -23.29 11.32 8.02
CA LEU A 33 -21.86 11.13 8.31
C LEU A 33 -20.99 12.28 7.77
N ASP A 34 -21.53 13.07 6.85
CA ASP A 34 -20.90 14.25 6.24
C ASP A 34 -21.14 15.55 7.02
N ARG A 35 -21.91 15.49 8.12
CA ARG A 35 -22.37 16.69 8.84
C ARG A 35 -21.80 16.74 10.26
N ILE A 36 -21.10 17.83 10.53
CA ILE A 36 -20.90 18.29 11.90
C ILE A 36 -22.16 19.03 12.30
N SER A 37 -22.77 18.64 13.43
CA SER A 37 -23.92 19.35 13.95
C SER A 37 -23.65 20.87 14.00
N GLY A 38 -24.41 21.64 13.25
CA GLY A 38 -24.23 23.10 13.15
C GLY A 38 -24.58 23.90 14.42
N LYS A 39 -24.95 23.23 15.53
CA LYS A 39 -25.15 23.86 16.81
C LYS A 39 -23.84 23.87 17.60
N ARG A 40 -23.41 25.06 18.01
CA ARG A 40 -22.23 25.28 18.86
C ARG A 40 -22.36 24.40 20.12
N GLY A 41 -21.42 23.44 20.28
CA GLY A 41 -21.42 22.50 21.42
C GLY A 41 -22.16 21.17 21.19
N ALA A 42 -22.77 20.94 20.04
CA ALA A 42 -23.34 19.64 19.71
C ALA A 42 -22.23 18.82 19.00
N GLY A 43 -21.83 17.72 19.61
CA GLY A 43 -20.90 16.76 19.02
C GLY A 43 -21.50 15.98 17.84
N ALA A 44 -20.83 14.93 17.41
CA ALA A 44 -21.35 14.02 16.40
C ALA A 44 -22.66 13.36 16.86
N SER A 45 -23.54 13.04 15.91
CA SER A 45 -24.80 12.33 16.22
C SER A 45 -24.50 10.93 16.77
N SER A 46 -25.48 10.36 17.51
CA SER A 46 -25.39 8.98 18.00
C SER A 46 -25.11 7.98 16.86
N ASP A 47 -25.72 8.22 15.70
CA ASP A 47 -25.59 7.34 14.53
C ASP A 47 -24.21 7.46 13.90
N ALA A 48 -23.65 8.66 13.80
CA ALA A 48 -22.26 8.86 13.36
C ALA A 48 -21.26 8.19 14.31
N ILE A 49 -21.46 8.34 15.64
CA ILE A 49 -20.63 7.68 16.64
C ILE A 49 -20.74 6.15 16.50
N ALA A 50 -21.94 5.61 16.35
CA ALA A 50 -22.17 4.18 16.16
C ALA A 50 -21.48 3.68 14.89
N PHE A 51 -21.61 4.41 13.78
CA PHE A 51 -20.93 4.11 12.53
C PHE A 51 -19.41 4.05 12.67
N PHE A 52 -18.77 5.07 13.21
CA PHE A 52 -17.33 5.09 13.39
C PHE A 52 -16.84 4.00 14.36
N ARG A 53 -17.60 3.70 15.40
CA ARG A 53 -17.27 2.58 16.30
C ARG A 53 -17.29 1.22 15.62
N THR A 54 -18.05 1.04 14.55
CA THR A 54 -18.11 -0.21 13.79
C THR A 54 -17.15 -0.24 12.59
N HIS A 55 -16.67 0.90 12.12
CA HIS A 55 -15.92 0.99 10.87
C HIS A 55 -14.51 1.57 10.99
N ASP A 56 -14.20 2.39 12.01
CA ASP A 56 -12.91 3.06 12.13
C ASP A 56 -11.82 2.11 12.65
N LEU A 57 -11.30 1.31 11.73
CA LEU A 57 -10.16 0.45 11.96
C LEU A 57 -8.86 1.26 12.13
N GLY A 58 -8.71 2.36 11.38
CA GLY A 58 -7.52 3.18 11.38
C GLY A 58 -7.22 3.79 12.74
N PHE A 59 -8.23 4.29 13.46
CA PHE A 59 -8.09 4.80 14.82
C PHE A 59 -7.48 3.74 15.77
N ARG A 60 -7.94 2.49 15.69
CA ARG A 60 -7.50 1.41 16.55
C ARG A 60 -6.04 1.04 16.32
N ILE A 61 -5.64 0.96 15.05
CA ILE A 61 -4.26 0.72 14.64
C ILE A 61 -3.36 1.87 15.11
N ARG A 62 -3.75 3.12 14.91
CA ARG A 62 -2.97 4.29 15.37
C ARG A 62 -2.84 4.31 16.89
N ARG A 63 -3.90 3.97 17.65
CA ARG A 63 -3.87 3.90 19.11
C ARG A 63 -2.84 2.90 19.63
N LEU A 64 -2.78 1.70 19.05
CA LEU A 64 -1.81 0.69 19.47
C LEU A 64 -0.39 1.03 19.06
N ARG A 65 -0.19 1.63 17.90
CA ARG A 65 1.12 2.15 17.47
C ARG A 65 1.61 3.27 18.39
N PHE A 66 0.70 4.15 18.79
CA PHE A 66 1.03 5.17 19.79
C PHE A 66 1.44 4.54 21.11
N LEU A 67 0.69 3.55 21.60
CA LEU A 67 1.00 2.86 22.84
C LEU A 67 2.37 2.13 22.77
N ALA A 68 2.71 1.51 21.64
CA ALA A 68 4.02 0.90 21.42
C ALA A 68 5.16 1.93 21.55
N ARG A 69 4.99 3.10 20.93
CA ARG A 69 5.97 4.19 21.03
C ARG A 69 6.13 4.72 22.47
N GLU A 70 5.04 4.86 23.20
CA GLU A 70 5.10 5.28 24.61
C GLU A 70 5.80 4.24 25.49
N LEU A 71 5.59 2.95 25.21
CA LEU A 71 6.33 1.87 25.87
C LEU A 71 7.84 1.96 25.59
N ASP A 72 8.23 2.14 24.32
CA ASP A 72 9.65 2.27 23.96
C ASP A 72 10.28 3.50 24.62
N THR A 73 9.57 4.62 24.68
CA THR A 73 10.04 5.84 25.39
C THR A 73 10.25 5.59 26.89
N ALA A 74 9.35 4.84 27.54
CA ALA A 74 9.47 4.49 28.94
C ALA A 74 10.68 3.56 29.21
N VAL A 75 10.91 2.58 28.32
CA VAL A 75 12.07 1.67 28.40
C VAL A 75 13.39 2.42 28.23
N GLU A 76 13.48 3.33 27.27
CA GLU A 76 14.68 4.15 27.04
C GLU A 76 15.02 5.05 28.23
N ALA A 77 14.01 5.57 28.93
CA ALA A 77 14.18 6.44 30.09
C ALA A 77 14.78 5.72 31.32
N THR A 78 14.52 4.43 31.48
CA THR A 78 14.97 3.66 32.64
C THR A 78 16.41 3.18 32.56
N ARG A 79 17.06 3.20 31.38
CA ARG A 79 18.46 2.74 31.13
C ARG A 79 18.82 1.36 31.71
N GLU A 80 17.93 0.70 32.39
CA GLU A 80 18.06 -0.68 32.84
C GLU A 80 17.64 -1.57 31.66
N GLY A 81 18.47 -2.55 31.34
CA GLY A 81 18.31 -3.42 30.19
C GLY A 81 16.91 -4.04 30.11
N ARG A 82 16.60 -4.71 29.02
CA ARG A 82 15.29 -5.31 28.69
C ARG A 82 14.63 -5.95 29.90
N ASP A 83 13.65 -5.26 30.50
CA ASP A 83 12.80 -5.82 31.54
C ASP A 83 11.85 -6.83 30.87
N PRO A 84 11.79 -8.09 31.34
CA PRO A 84 10.83 -9.08 30.84
C PRO A 84 9.38 -8.59 30.81
N LEU A 85 8.97 -7.76 31.77
CA LEU A 85 7.62 -7.19 31.81
C LEU A 85 7.35 -6.22 30.65
N CYS A 86 8.37 -5.53 30.19
CA CYS A 86 8.26 -4.68 29.00
C CYS A 86 8.14 -5.52 27.71
N GLU A 87 8.80 -6.67 27.63
CA GLU A 87 8.66 -7.59 26.51
C GLU A 87 7.26 -8.21 26.48
N ASP A 88 6.71 -8.64 27.61
CA ASP A 88 5.35 -9.15 27.70
C ASP A 88 4.31 -8.10 27.26
N MET A 89 4.50 -6.84 27.69
CA MET A 89 3.63 -5.74 27.27
C MET A 89 3.77 -5.45 25.76
N ARG A 90 4.99 -5.52 25.23
CA ARG A 90 5.25 -5.38 23.80
C ARG A 90 4.54 -6.47 23.00
N GLU A 91 4.66 -7.73 23.42
CA GLU A 91 3.97 -8.85 22.81
C GLU A 91 2.45 -8.68 22.84
N ALA A 92 1.88 -8.22 23.96
CA ALA A 92 0.46 -7.92 24.06
C ALA A 92 0.02 -6.84 23.06
N ILE A 93 0.80 -5.76 22.92
CA ILE A 93 0.51 -4.70 21.94
C ILE A 93 0.58 -5.24 20.52
N PHE A 94 1.62 -6.00 20.15
CA PHE A 94 1.77 -6.53 18.80
C PHE A 94 0.71 -7.58 18.47
N THR A 95 0.34 -8.42 19.42
CA THR A 95 -0.75 -9.38 19.26
C THR A 95 -2.08 -8.67 19.03
N ALA A 96 -2.40 -7.68 19.86
CA ALA A 96 -3.60 -6.85 19.68
C ALA A 96 -3.59 -6.10 18.33
N LEU A 97 -2.42 -5.58 17.90
CA LEU A 97 -2.28 -4.94 16.59
C LEU A 97 -2.52 -5.94 15.45
N GLY A 98 -2.02 -7.17 15.57
CA GLY A 98 -2.26 -8.26 14.62
C GLY A 98 -3.74 -8.51 14.37
N LEU A 99 -4.57 -8.56 15.44
CA LEU A 99 -6.02 -8.73 15.34
C LEU A 99 -6.68 -7.68 14.43
N TYR A 100 -6.24 -6.42 14.52
CA TYR A 100 -6.76 -5.34 13.66
C TYR A 100 -6.20 -5.39 12.25
N LEU A 101 -4.91 -5.73 12.09
CA LEU A 101 -4.29 -5.87 10.77
C LEU A 101 -4.92 -7.01 9.96
N ASP A 102 -5.31 -8.11 10.63
CA ASP A 102 -6.08 -9.18 10.00
C ASP A 102 -7.42 -8.68 9.44
N ARG A 103 -8.05 -7.71 10.12
CA ARG A 103 -9.28 -7.06 9.66
C ARG A 103 -9.03 -5.96 8.59
N GLN A 104 -7.80 -5.58 8.36
CA GLN A 104 -7.39 -4.68 7.29
C GLN A 104 -7.14 -5.44 5.98
N GLY A 105 -6.59 -6.64 6.06
CA GLY A 105 -6.37 -7.55 4.93
C GLY A 105 -7.67 -7.99 4.26
N ASP A 106 -7.56 -8.79 3.23
CA ASP A 106 -8.70 -9.27 2.42
C ASP A 106 -9.18 -10.68 2.81
N SER A 107 -8.44 -11.39 3.67
CA SER A 107 -8.74 -12.78 4.04
C SER A 107 -10.12 -12.97 4.69
N TRP A 108 -10.56 -12.01 5.51
CA TRP A 108 -11.87 -12.04 6.16
C TRP A 108 -13.04 -11.76 5.21
N LEU A 109 -12.75 -11.27 3.99
CA LEU A 109 -13.74 -11.01 2.95
C LEU A 109 -14.11 -12.27 2.14
N ALA A 110 -13.28 -13.31 2.17
CA ALA A 110 -13.40 -14.46 1.28
C ALA A 110 -14.78 -15.13 1.28
N ASP A 111 -15.48 -15.07 2.42
CA ASP A 111 -16.80 -15.68 2.59
C ASP A 111 -17.94 -14.65 2.69
N LEU A 112 -17.67 -13.40 2.35
CA LEU A 112 -18.68 -12.34 2.37
C LEU A 112 -19.37 -12.29 1.01
N ASP A 113 -20.57 -12.87 0.95
CA ASP A 113 -21.46 -12.77 -0.20
C ASP A 113 -22.34 -11.52 -0.02
N LEU A 114 -22.26 -10.59 -0.96
CA LEU A 114 -23.13 -9.44 -1.03
C LEU A 114 -24.19 -9.70 -2.09
N PRO A 115 -25.49 -9.77 -1.74
CA PRO A 115 -26.55 -9.95 -2.71
C PRO A 115 -26.49 -8.88 -3.81
N ALA A 116 -26.63 -9.28 -5.06
CA ALA A 116 -26.52 -8.38 -6.21
C ALA A 116 -27.60 -7.26 -6.21
N ASP A 117 -28.72 -7.51 -5.54
CA ASP A 117 -29.85 -6.59 -5.35
C ASP A 117 -29.77 -5.77 -4.05
N ALA A 118 -28.74 -6.02 -3.21
CA ALA A 118 -28.55 -5.27 -1.97
C ALA A 118 -28.18 -3.82 -2.24
N GLY A 119 -28.71 -2.93 -1.40
CA GLY A 119 -28.39 -1.51 -1.45
C GLY A 119 -27.07 -1.13 -0.77
N PRO A 120 -26.59 0.10 -0.96
CA PRO A 120 -25.35 0.59 -0.33
C PRO A 120 -25.37 0.49 1.20
N GLY A 121 -26.55 0.66 1.82
CA GLY A 121 -26.72 0.50 3.25
C GLY A 121 -26.46 -0.92 3.71
N ASP A 122 -27.00 -1.91 2.99
CA ASP A 122 -26.83 -3.33 3.30
C ASP A 122 -25.37 -3.75 3.16
N TRP A 123 -24.65 -3.24 2.16
CA TRP A 123 -23.22 -3.50 1.99
C TRP A 123 -22.41 -3.01 3.17
N ILE A 124 -22.68 -1.78 3.62
CA ILE A 124 -22.00 -1.18 4.76
C ILE A 124 -22.25 -2.01 6.02
N ASP A 125 -23.49 -2.41 6.26
CA ASP A 125 -23.89 -3.14 7.45
C ASP A 125 -23.39 -4.59 7.43
N ALA A 126 -23.37 -5.26 6.27
CA ALA A 126 -22.78 -6.58 6.10
C ALA A 126 -21.25 -6.57 6.34
N ILE A 127 -20.55 -5.56 5.83
CA ILE A 127 -19.12 -5.38 6.10
C ILE A 127 -18.87 -5.13 7.60
N ALA A 128 -19.69 -4.31 8.26
CA ALA A 128 -19.59 -4.05 9.68
C ALA A 128 -19.76 -5.33 10.50
N ALA A 129 -20.83 -6.09 10.21
CA ALA A 129 -21.13 -7.34 10.87
C ALA A 129 -20.01 -8.38 10.68
N ARG A 130 -19.49 -8.53 9.46
CA ARG A 130 -18.43 -9.50 9.17
C ARG A 130 -17.09 -9.11 9.78
N ARG A 131 -16.77 -7.80 9.81
CA ARG A 131 -15.54 -7.31 10.41
C ARG A 131 -15.55 -7.42 11.92
N ASP A 132 -16.70 -7.29 12.55
CA ASP A 132 -16.95 -7.41 13.98
C ASP A 132 -15.88 -6.75 14.88
N LEU A 133 -15.64 -5.46 14.66
CA LEU A 133 -14.63 -4.73 15.42
C LEU A 133 -14.90 -4.68 16.92
N ARG A 134 -16.14 -4.92 17.37
CA ARG A 134 -16.47 -4.95 18.79
C ARG A 134 -15.90 -6.19 19.49
N ALA A 135 -15.98 -7.35 18.84
CA ALA A 135 -15.36 -8.57 19.38
C ALA A 135 -13.84 -8.40 19.40
N VAL A 136 -13.25 -7.87 18.32
CA VAL A 136 -11.82 -7.57 18.26
C VAL A 136 -11.39 -6.57 19.33
N ASP A 137 -12.17 -5.50 19.59
CA ASP A 137 -11.93 -4.55 20.67
C ASP A 137 -11.87 -5.24 22.03
N SER A 138 -12.81 -6.16 22.31
CA SER A 138 -12.86 -6.87 23.59
C SER A 138 -11.63 -7.76 23.79
N GLU A 139 -11.19 -8.44 22.75
CA GLU A 139 -9.99 -9.28 22.78
C GLU A 139 -8.71 -8.43 22.93
N ALA A 140 -8.58 -7.37 22.14
CA ALA A 140 -7.45 -6.44 22.24
C ALA A 140 -7.37 -5.78 23.61
N ASP A 141 -8.50 -5.30 24.16
CA ASP A 141 -8.55 -4.70 25.50
C ASP A 141 -8.16 -5.69 26.59
N ALA A 142 -8.52 -6.98 26.44
CA ALA A 142 -8.12 -8.02 27.39
C ALA A 142 -6.60 -8.28 27.34
N LEU A 143 -6.00 -8.32 26.17
CA LEU A 143 -4.55 -8.46 25.99
C LEU A 143 -3.79 -7.29 26.63
N ILE A 144 -4.22 -6.05 26.32
CA ILE A 144 -3.61 -4.84 26.89
C ILE A 144 -3.78 -4.79 28.40
N ALA A 145 -4.95 -5.15 28.93
CA ALA A 145 -5.20 -5.17 30.36
C ALA A 145 -4.32 -6.20 31.09
N ALA A 146 -4.11 -7.39 30.49
CA ALA A 146 -3.21 -8.40 31.03
C ALA A 146 -1.77 -7.90 31.10
N GLY A 147 -1.23 -7.33 30.00
CA GLY A 147 0.10 -6.75 29.96
C GLY A 147 0.28 -5.62 30.99
N LEU A 148 -0.67 -4.68 31.05
CA LEU A 148 -0.65 -3.59 32.02
C LEU A 148 -0.69 -4.09 33.48
N SER A 149 -1.41 -5.16 33.77
CA SER A 149 -1.55 -5.69 35.13
C SER A 149 -0.22 -6.23 35.68
N ALA A 150 0.64 -6.73 34.82
CA ALA A 150 1.97 -7.24 35.18
C ALA A 150 2.98 -6.11 35.42
N MET A 151 2.76 -4.91 34.91
CA MET A 151 3.73 -3.80 34.99
C MET A 151 3.78 -3.11 36.35
N PRO A 152 4.92 -2.46 36.69
CA PRO A 152 5.04 -1.57 37.85
C PRO A 152 3.97 -0.46 37.80
N LYS A 153 3.59 0.03 39.00
CA LYS A 153 2.46 0.95 39.13
C LYS A 153 2.59 2.22 38.29
N ASP A 154 3.78 2.79 38.23
CA ASP A 154 4.00 4.08 37.56
C ASP A 154 4.01 3.91 36.05
N ASP A 155 4.65 2.87 35.53
CA ASP A 155 4.66 2.53 34.08
C ASP A 155 3.27 2.16 33.65
N ARG A 156 2.57 1.30 34.39
CA ARG A 156 1.17 0.95 34.14
C ARG A 156 0.27 2.19 34.06
N ARG A 157 0.46 3.16 34.98
CA ARG A 157 -0.31 4.40 34.97
C ARG A 157 -0.04 5.21 33.70
N THR A 158 1.22 5.34 33.32
CA THR A 158 1.63 6.10 32.13
C THR A 158 1.03 5.49 30.87
N LEU A 159 1.19 4.19 30.67
CA LEU A 159 0.67 3.50 29.50
C LEU A 159 -0.87 3.45 29.46
N LEU A 160 -1.52 3.28 30.62
CA LEU A 160 -2.97 3.33 30.71
C LEU A 160 -3.51 4.72 30.35
N LEU A 161 -2.87 5.77 30.81
CA LEU A 161 -3.24 7.15 30.46
C LEU A 161 -2.99 7.43 28.97
N ALA A 162 -1.92 6.89 28.39
CA ALA A 162 -1.67 6.96 26.96
C ALA A 162 -2.76 6.26 26.16
N TYR A 163 -3.13 5.04 26.54
CA TYR A 163 -4.18 4.26 25.87
C TYR A 163 -5.55 4.92 25.94
N LEU A 164 -5.98 5.36 27.13
CA LEU A 164 -7.27 6.01 27.33
C LEU A 164 -7.30 7.46 26.84
N GLY A 165 -6.17 8.15 26.88
CA GLY A 165 -6.03 9.53 26.43
C GLY A 165 -5.84 9.68 24.90
N TYR A 166 -5.55 8.58 24.20
CA TYR A 166 -5.28 8.61 22.77
C TYR A 166 -6.34 9.34 21.92
N PRO A 167 -7.66 9.23 22.19
CA PRO A 167 -8.66 9.97 21.42
C PRO A 167 -8.44 11.48 21.40
N PHE A 168 -7.97 12.07 22.50
CA PHE A 168 -7.65 13.50 22.57
C PHE A 168 -6.38 13.83 21.79
N TYR A 169 -5.39 12.97 21.84
CA TYR A 169 -4.17 13.08 21.04
C TYR A 169 -4.49 13.00 19.54
N ASP A 170 -5.27 12.00 19.13
CA ASP A 170 -5.65 11.77 17.73
C ASP A 170 -6.45 12.97 17.16
N ILE A 171 -7.40 13.53 17.90
CA ILE A 171 -8.15 14.73 17.49
C ILE A 171 -7.22 15.94 17.30
N ALA A 172 -6.21 16.08 18.13
CA ALA A 172 -5.29 17.22 18.04
C ALA A 172 -4.29 17.05 16.88
N THR A 173 -3.82 15.84 16.65
CA THR A 173 -2.76 15.57 15.67
C THR A 173 -3.30 15.23 14.28
N LEU A 174 -4.47 14.60 14.18
CA LEU A 174 -5.07 14.19 12.93
C LEU A 174 -5.24 15.33 11.91
N PRO A 175 -5.74 16.54 12.28
CA PRO A 175 -5.81 17.66 11.35
C PRO A 175 -4.45 18.19 10.90
N LEU A 176 -3.41 18.05 11.73
CA LEU A 176 -2.04 18.48 11.39
C LEU A 176 -1.40 17.51 10.40
N LEU A 177 -1.80 16.25 10.45
CA LEU A 177 -1.35 15.19 9.54
C LEU A 177 -2.21 15.14 8.25
N GLN A 178 -3.32 15.89 8.18
CA GLN A 178 -4.14 16.04 6.97
C GLN A 178 -3.37 16.80 5.89
N GLY A 179 -2.59 16.12 5.16
CA GLY A 179 -1.73 16.62 4.08
C GLY A 179 -0.44 15.82 3.97
N GLU A 180 -0.03 15.11 5.02
CA GLU A 180 1.23 14.38 5.03
C GLU A 180 1.11 12.87 5.35
N GLY A 181 -0.08 12.30 5.61
CA GLY A 181 -0.01 10.94 6.07
C GLY A 181 -1.27 10.14 6.30
N PHE A 182 -2.42 10.50 5.73
CA PHE A 182 -3.53 9.55 5.70
C PHE A 182 -3.29 8.38 4.75
N ASP A 183 -2.33 8.53 3.85
CA ASP A 183 -1.80 7.49 2.98
C ASP A 183 -0.50 6.89 3.54
N GLU A 184 -0.36 6.75 4.86
CA GLU A 184 0.69 5.94 5.48
C GLU A 184 0.67 4.46 5.01
N PHE A 185 -0.35 4.13 4.26
CA PHE A 185 -0.52 2.90 3.49
C PHE A 185 -0.50 3.13 1.99
N ASP A 186 0.20 4.14 1.52
CA ASP A 186 0.58 4.14 0.11
C ASP A 186 1.30 2.83 -0.16
N PRO A 187 0.75 1.98 -1.02
CA PRO A 187 1.40 0.73 -1.34
C PRO A 187 2.80 1.06 -1.83
N ILE A 188 3.81 0.66 -1.09
CA ILE A 188 5.19 0.78 -1.54
C ILE A 188 5.29 -0.03 -2.83
N LYS A 189 5.31 0.66 -3.97
CA LYS A 189 5.59 0.03 -5.24
C LYS A 189 7.10 -0.12 -5.34
N ILE A 190 7.54 -1.36 -5.36
CA ILE A 190 8.93 -1.68 -5.64
C ILE A 190 9.00 -2.05 -7.11
N ASP A 191 9.61 -1.17 -7.90
CA ASP A 191 9.89 -1.42 -9.30
C ASP A 191 11.36 -1.77 -9.47
N ARG A 192 11.61 -2.75 -10.32
CA ARG A 192 12.96 -3.20 -10.65
C ARG A 192 13.24 -3.00 -12.14
N ILE A 193 14.41 -2.43 -12.45
CA ILE A 193 14.92 -2.39 -13.81
C ILE A 193 15.86 -3.57 -13.97
N SER A 194 15.39 -4.60 -14.64
CA SER A 194 16.14 -5.86 -14.82
C SER A 194 15.85 -6.44 -16.20
N PRO A 195 16.79 -7.14 -16.82
CA PRO A 195 16.55 -7.88 -18.06
C PRO A 195 15.41 -8.90 -17.99
N SER A 196 15.12 -9.41 -16.79
CA SER A 196 14.00 -10.35 -16.57
C SER A 196 12.63 -9.68 -16.59
N ASP A 197 12.58 -8.37 -16.31
CA ASP A 197 11.34 -7.60 -16.22
C ASP A 197 11.09 -6.77 -17.51
N ALA A 198 12.14 -6.48 -18.27
CA ALA A 198 12.10 -5.73 -19.53
C ALA A 198 11.93 -6.70 -20.69
N THR A 199 10.69 -6.99 -21.08
CA THR A 199 10.37 -8.04 -22.04
C THR A 199 9.75 -7.51 -23.35
N ALA A 200 9.69 -6.18 -23.53
CA ALA A 200 9.02 -5.58 -24.69
C ALA A 200 9.72 -5.89 -26.02
N ILE A 201 11.03 -6.16 -26.04
CA ILE A 201 11.79 -6.54 -27.25
C ILE A 201 12.02 -8.05 -27.25
N ARG A 202 12.69 -8.56 -26.20
CA ARG A 202 13.01 -10.01 -26.06
C ARG A 202 12.69 -10.48 -24.65
N SER A 203 12.38 -11.77 -24.53
CA SER A 203 12.27 -12.49 -23.26
C SER A 203 13.52 -13.37 -23.02
N GLY A 204 13.66 -13.88 -21.77
CA GLY A 204 14.75 -14.81 -21.42
C GLY A 204 15.78 -14.24 -20.46
N GLY A 205 15.62 -12.98 -20.02
CA GLY A 205 16.44 -12.37 -18.99
C GLY A 205 17.91 -12.17 -19.37
N ALA A 206 18.76 -12.01 -18.35
CA ALA A 206 20.18 -11.72 -18.54
C ALA A 206 20.92 -12.77 -19.38
N ALA A 207 20.60 -14.05 -19.20
CA ALA A 207 21.27 -15.14 -19.92
C ALA A 207 21.06 -15.11 -21.44
N ALA A 208 19.90 -14.57 -21.90
CA ALA A 208 19.60 -14.51 -23.32
C ALA A 208 20.15 -13.25 -24.01
N MET A 209 20.41 -12.18 -23.27
CA MET A 209 20.69 -10.86 -23.82
C MET A 209 22.05 -10.30 -23.44
N LEU A 210 22.54 -10.61 -22.24
CA LEU A 210 23.79 -10.04 -21.74
C LEU A 210 24.97 -10.98 -21.97
N LYS A 211 26.06 -10.42 -22.47
CA LYS A 211 27.33 -11.13 -22.70
C LYS A 211 28.26 -11.07 -21.49
N GLY A 212 28.05 -10.11 -20.60
CA GLY A 212 28.82 -9.99 -19.37
C GLY A 212 28.68 -11.16 -18.40
N VAL A 213 27.56 -11.92 -18.50
CA VAL A 213 27.32 -13.12 -17.69
C VAL A 213 28.21 -14.31 -18.08
N GLU A 214 28.81 -14.28 -19.28
CA GLU A 214 29.73 -15.28 -19.73
C GLU A 214 31.05 -15.26 -18.91
N PHE A 215 31.78 -16.35 -18.88
CA PHE A 215 33.04 -16.51 -18.14
C PHE A 215 32.94 -16.16 -16.65
N ASN A 216 31.95 -16.74 -15.97
CA ASN A 216 31.68 -16.48 -14.56
C ASN A 216 31.46 -14.99 -14.24
N SER A 217 30.70 -14.28 -15.12
CA SER A 217 30.39 -12.86 -15.02
C SER A 217 31.54 -11.89 -15.27
N PHE A 218 32.61 -12.35 -15.93
CA PHE A 218 33.76 -11.54 -16.34
C PHE A 218 33.80 -11.23 -17.85
N GLY A 219 32.86 -11.74 -18.63
CA GLY A 219 32.86 -11.63 -20.10
C GLY A 219 33.03 -10.20 -20.61
N ALA A 220 32.31 -9.26 -20.05
CA ALA A 220 32.40 -7.86 -20.45
C ALA A 220 33.71 -7.19 -20.08
N PHE A 221 34.44 -7.70 -19.08
CA PHE A 221 35.74 -7.15 -18.69
C PHE A 221 36.80 -7.30 -19.80
N PHE A 222 36.80 -8.44 -20.49
CA PHE A 222 37.80 -8.77 -21.49
C PHE A 222 37.42 -8.36 -22.92
N SER A 223 36.15 -8.13 -23.22
CA SER A 223 35.65 -7.86 -24.57
C SER A 223 34.94 -6.52 -24.68
N ARG A 224 35.44 -5.66 -25.56
CA ARG A 224 34.74 -4.41 -25.89
C ARG A 224 33.39 -4.69 -26.53
N ALA A 225 33.27 -5.68 -27.40
CA ALA A 225 31.98 -6.05 -28.01
C ALA A 225 30.97 -6.49 -26.97
N TYR A 226 31.38 -7.20 -25.92
CA TYR A 226 30.47 -7.59 -24.82
C TYR A 226 30.01 -6.39 -23.99
N ARG A 227 30.94 -5.45 -23.71
CA ARG A 227 30.56 -4.19 -23.04
C ARG A 227 29.57 -3.35 -23.86
N GLU A 228 29.78 -3.23 -25.16
CA GLU A 228 28.88 -2.52 -26.05
C GLU A 228 27.52 -3.20 -26.13
N ASN A 229 27.48 -4.54 -26.16
CA ASN A 229 26.24 -5.31 -26.09
C ASN A 229 25.47 -5.03 -24.79
N ASP A 230 26.12 -5.17 -23.66
CA ASP A 230 25.48 -5.03 -22.35
C ASP A 230 25.05 -3.58 -22.08
N TYR A 231 25.82 -2.61 -22.56
CA TYR A 231 25.48 -1.21 -22.50
C TYR A 231 24.21 -0.89 -23.33
N LEU A 232 24.13 -1.37 -24.56
CA LEU A 232 22.98 -1.18 -25.42
C LEU A 232 21.72 -1.79 -24.78
N TRP A 233 21.81 -3.05 -24.32
CA TRP A 233 20.68 -3.70 -23.65
C TRP A 233 20.30 -2.97 -22.35
N GLY A 234 21.27 -2.45 -21.59
CA GLY A 234 20.99 -1.66 -20.39
C GLY A 234 20.18 -0.41 -20.69
N ARG A 235 20.46 0.30 -21.79
CA ARG A 235 19.66 1.46 -22.24
C ARG A 235 18.25 1.06 -22.66
N LEU A 236 18.12 0.00 -23.44
CA LEU A 236 16.81 -0.49 -23.92
C LEU A 236 15.94 -1.00 -22.77
N HIS A 237 16.51 -1.81 -21.86
CA HIS A 237 15.78 -2.27 -20.66
C HIS A 237 15.41 -1.11 -19.73
N GLY A 238 16.31 -0.13 -19.58
CA GLY A 238 16.05 1.08 -18.82
C GLY A 238 14.85 1.85 -19.40
N ALA A 239 14.82 2.06 -20.71
CA ALA A 239 13.72 2.75 -21.37
C ALA A 239 12.40 1.96 -21.24
N ASP A 240 12.42 0.63 -21.45
CA ASP A 240 11.26 -0.24 -21.30
C ASP A 240 10.62 -0.08 -19.91
N ARG A 241 11.42 -0.28 -18.87
CA ARG A 241 10.93 -0.25 -17.48
C ARG A 241 10.58 1.16 -17.01
N LEU A 242 11.35 2.18 -17.35
CA LEU A 242 11.04 3.56 -16.97
C LEU A 242 9.72 4.05 -17.57
N ILE A 243 9.43 3.67 -18.82
CA ILE A 243 8.14 4.00 -19.44
C ILE A 243 7.00 3.31 -18.69
N ASP A 244 7.14 2.02 -18.30
CA ASP A 244 6.13 1.31 -17.52
C ASP A 244 5.93 1.95 -16.13
N ILE A 245 7.02 2.28 -15.44
CA ILE A 245 6.98 2.92 -14.13
C ILE A 245 6.24 4.26 -14.19
N VAL A 246 6.60 5.12 -15.15
CA VAL A 246 5.94 6.42 -15.33
C VAL A 246 4.47 6.23 -15.71
N ALA A 247 4.17 5.34 -16.66
CA ALA A 247 2.79 5.06 -17.05
C ALA A 247 1.96 4.52 -15.90
N SER A 248 2.54 3.69 -15.02
CA SER A 248 1.86 3.15 -13.83
C SER A 248 1.53 4.20 -12.76
N SER A 249 2.20 5.35 -12.79
CA SER A 249 1.95 6.46 -11.88
C SER A 249 0.80 7.37 -12.33
N VAL A 250 0.38 7.25 -13.58
CA VAL A 250 -0.75 8.01 -14.13
C VAL A 250 -2.04 7.30 -13.75
N GLY A 251 -2.97 8.00 -13.09
CA GLY A 251 -4.26 7.43 -12.67
C GLY A 251 -5.06 6.85 -13.85
N SER A 252 -5.87 5.85 -13.57
CA SER A 252 -6.63 5.06 -14.56
C SER A 252 -7.52 5.87 -15.52
N GLU A 253 -7.91 7.08 -15.14
CA GLU A 253 -8.74 7.96 -15.98
C GLU A 253 -7.96 8.67 -17.11
N LYS A 254 -6.63 8.74 -16.99
CA LYS A 254 -5.73 9.42 -17.94
C LYS A 254 -4.60 8.51 -18.44
N GLY A 255 -4.67 7.23 -18.10
CA GLY A 255 -3.64 6.26 -18.46
C GLY A 255 -3.57 6.03 -19.98
N LEU A 256 -2.37 5.73 -20.47
CA LEU A 256 -2.15 5.33 -21.85
C LEU A 256 -2.78 3.96 -22.09
N SER A 257 -3.39 3.76 -23.26
CA SER A 257 -3.80 2.45 -23.72
C SER A 257 -2.57 1.56 -23.97
N ALA A 258 -2.77 0.25 -24.01
CA ALA A 258 -1.69 -0.70 -24.29
C ALA A 258 -1.00 -0.43 -25.63
N GLU A 259 -1.75 0.00 -26.65
CA GLU A 259 -1.22 0.33 -27.98
C GLU A 259 -0.40 1.63 -27.95
N GLU A 260 -0.87 2.66 -27.24
CA GLU A 260 -0.12 3.91 -27.07
C GLU A 260 1.18 3.68 -26.30
N LEU A 261 1.13 2.85 -25.26
CA LEU A 261 2.32 2.48 -24.46
C LEU A 261 3.34 1.74 -25.34
N LYS A 262 2.88 0.78 -26.14
CA LYS A 262 3.71 0.03 -27.10
C LYS A 262 4.33 0.97 -28.15
N ALA A 263 3.55 1.89 -28.70
CA ALA A 263 4.02 2.88 -29.66
C ALA A 263 5.06 3.83 -29.04
N LEU A 264 4.88 4.23 -27.76
CA LEU A 264 5.84 5.06 -27.03
C LEU A 264 7.16 4.31 -26.82
N LYS A 265 7.12 3.05 -26.37
CA LYS A 265 8.30 2.19 -26.21
C LYS A 265 9.05 2.02 -27.52
N ARG A 266 8.33 1.71 -28.62
CA ARG A 266 8.93 1.57 -29.95
C ARG A 266 9.71 2.83 -30.35
N ARG A 267 9.10 4.01 -30.22
CA ARG A 267 9.79 5.28 -30.53
C ARG A 267 11.04 5.50 -29.68
N ALA A 268 10.97 5.19 -28.40
CA ALA A 268 12.09 5.31 -27.49
C ALA A 268 13.25 4.36 -27.87
N PHE A 269 12.91 3.11 -28.24
CA PHE A 269 13.91 2.14 -28.66
C PHE A 269 14.60 2.56 -29.95
N HIS A 270 13.85 3.00 -30.97
CA HIS A 270 14.45 3.51 -32.20
C HIS A 270 15.36 4.72 -31.95
N ALA A 271 14.94 5.65 -31.12
CA ALA A 271 15.77 6.81 -30.77
C ALA A 271 17.09 6.41 -30.09
N ILE A 272 17.05 5.37 -29.22
CA ILE A 272 18.26 4.84 -28.61
C ILE A 272 19.16 4.17 -29.67
N LEU A 273 18.58 3.37 -30.56
CA LEU A 273 19.36 2.71 -31.61
C LEU A 273 19.99 3.72 -32.57
N ASP A 274 19.28 4.81 -32.93
CA ASP A 274 19.79 5.87 -33.78
C ASP A 274 20.96 6.61 -33.11
N GLU A 275 20.84 6.91 -31.83
CA GLU A 275 21.89 7.60 -31.06
C GLU A 275 23.16 6.74 -30.90
N GLU A 276 22.99 5.42 -30.74
CA GLU A 276 24.10 4.50 -30.43
C GLU A 276 24.75 3.85 -31.65
N GLU A 277 24.16 3.96 -32.84
CA GLU A 277 24.65 3.30 -34.04
C GLU A 277 26.11 3.64 -34.38
N GLU A 278 26.47 4.93 -34.32
CA GLU A 278 27.85 5.37 -34.55
C GLU A 278 28.78 5.12 -33.33
N ARG A 279 28.22 5.11 -32.12
CA ARG A 279 28.98 5.01 -30.87
C ARG A 279 29.35 3.58 -30.52
N LEU A 280 28.59 2.60 -31.01
CA LEU A 280 28.73 1.16 -30.67
C LEU A 280 29.09 0.30 -31.91
N PRO A 281 30.20 0.54 -32.58
CA PRO A 281 30.52 -0.11 -33.85
C PRO A 281 30.70 -1.62 -33.75
N LYS A 282 30.97 -2.18 -32.57
CA LYS A 282 31.16 -3.63 -32.37
C LYS A 282 29.86 -4.42 -32.33
N VAL A 283 28.72 -3.74 -32.20
CA VAL A 283 27.40 -4.36 -32.13
C VAL A 283 26.46 -3.87 -33.25
N ALA A 284 27.00 -3.35 -34.35
CA ALA A 284 26.18 -2.87 -35.47
C ALA A 284 25.21 -3.94 -36.03
N ALA A 285 25.63 -5.22 -36.05
CA ALA A 285 24.78 -6.32 -36.46
C ALA A 285 23.57 -6.52 -35.50
N LEU A 286 23.81 -6.40 -34.20
CA LEU A 286 22.75 -6.46 -33.19
C LEU A 286 21.78 -5.28 -33.34
N ILE A 287 22.27 -4.06 -33.60
CA ILE A 287 21.41 -2.89 -33.84
C ILE A 287 20.50 -3.13 -35.06
N ALA A 288 21.03 -3.65 -36.15
CA ALA A 288 20.23 -3.98 -37.33
C ALA A 288 19.17 -5.05 -37.05
N GLU A 289 19.52 -6.10 -36.29
CA GLU A 289 18.60 -7.15 -35.86
C GLU A 289 17.46 -6.58 -35.00
N LEU A 290 17.81 -5.77 -33.99
CA LEU A 290 16.83 -5.16 -33.08
C LEU A 290 15.87 -4.20 -33.79
N ARG A 291 16.31 -3.46 -34.79
CA ARG A 291 15.43 -2.64 -35.63
C ARG A 291 14.35 -3.49 -36.31
N GLY A 292 14.72 -4.68 -36.78
CA GLY A 292 13.76 -5.62 -37.38
C GLY A 292 12.77 -6.21 -36.39
N GLU A 293 13.19 -6.46 -35.15
CA GLU A 293 12.32 -7.02 -34.10
C GLU A 293 11.34 -5.97 -33.53
N ILE A 294 11.79 -4.74 -33.38
CA ILE A 294 10.99 -3.64 -32.85
C ILE A 294 9.93 -3.20 -33.88
N GLY A 295 10.22 -3.29 -35.17
CA GLY A 295 9.30 -3.03 -36.30
C GLY A 295 9.11 -1.57 -36.64
#